data_729d8538befad025c08ccf4da1cc0893
#
_entry.id   729d8538befad025c08ccf4da1cc0893
#
_cell.length_a   1.000
_cell.length_b   1.000
_cell.length_c   1.000
_cell.angle_alpha   90.00
_cell.angle_beta   90.00
_cell.angle_gamma   90.00
#
_symmetry.space_group_name_H-M   'P 1'
#
loop_
_entity.id
_entity.type
_entity.pdbx_description
1 polymer ?
#
loop_
_entity_poly.entity_id
_entity_poly.type
_entity_poly.pdbx_seq_one_letter_code
_entity_poly.pdbx_strand_id
1 'polypeptide(L)'
;RQAIVLKPDYAKAHFNLGDTLQQLKRIDEAKASLRQAIALKPDHAKAHFNLGNALLELGRLDEAEASYKQAIKIKPDYAEALYNLSFPHLLRGSLEKGFNFYESRLRKKKPTASPARASLIWDSEKNLSGKHFVIYEEQGLGDVIQFCRYLPLLEQKGADITFKVRPNLHALLQTMDSNSKLVASLPEENEIDFETPLMSVPHLLKTSLETIPATPPYLFADQDKIQTWGERISTNRFKVGICWQGSKSNEMDVARSFPLSLFEGISRIPNVELISLHKGEGEAQMAGIDF
;
A
#
# COMPACT_ATOMS: atom_id res chain seq x y z
N ARG A 1 -17.83 -19.84 -21.43
CA ARG A 1 -19.31 -19.89 -21.48
C ARG A 1 -19.84 -21.18 -22.08
N GLN A 2 -19.30 -21.70 -23.19
CA GLN A 2 -19.78 -22.96 -23.81
C GLN A 2 -19.81 -24.14 -22.84
N ALA A 3 -18.78 -24.31 -21.97
CA ALA A 3 -18.76 -25.38 -20.98
C ALA A 3 -19.91 -25.30 -19.97
N ILE A 4 -20.42 -24.10 -19.65
CA ILE A 4 -21.58 -23.90 -18.77
C ILE A 4 -22.89 -24.25 -19.51
N VAL A 5 -22.98 -23.95 -20.80
CA VAL A 5 -24.12 -24.33 -21.62
C VAL A 5 -24.27 -25.87 -21.72
N LEU A 6 -23.12 -26.55 -21.92
CA LEU A 6 -23.10 -28.02 -22.00
C LEU A 6 -23.27 -28.71 -20.62
N LYS A 7 -22.80 -28.07 -19.55
CA LYS A 7 -22.88 -28.60 -18.19
C LYS A 7 -23.12 -27.45 -17.20
N PRO A 8 -24.41 -27.07 -16.93
CA PRO A 8 -24.75 -25.94 -16.06
C PRO A 8 -24.32 -26.11 -14.60
N ASP A 9 -24.14 -27.34 -14.12
CA ASP A 9 -23.71 -27.68 -12.76
C ASP A 9 -22.18 -27.82 -12.62
N TYR A 10 -21.40 -27.32 -13.59
CA TYR A 10 -19.96 -27.42 -13.57
C TYR A 10 -19.32 -26.27 -12.77
N ALA A 11 -19.19 -26.42 -11.46
CA ALA A 11 -18.64 -25.42 -10.54
C ALA A 11 -17.33 -24.80 -11.02
N LYS A 12 -16.40 -25.60 -11.56
CA LYS A 12 -15.10 -25.12 -12.07
C LYS A 12 -15.27 -24.16 -13.27
N ALA A 13 -16.26 -24.38 -14.14
CA ALA A 13 -16.51 -23.49 -15.27
C ALA A 13 -17.05 -22.13 -14.80
N HIS A 14 -17.97 -22.12 -13.82
CA HIS A 14 -18.45 -20.89 -13.20
C HIS A 14 -17.33 -20.14 -12.45
N PHE A 15 -16.46 -20.83 -11.72
CA PHE A 15 -15.30 -20.23 -11.09
C PHE A 15 -14.37 -19.57 -12.11
N ASN A 16 -13.98 -20.29 -13.17
CA ASN A 16 -13.09 -19.77 -14.22
C ASN A 16 -13.73 -18.57 -14.96
N LEU A 17 -15.04 -18.60 -15.19
CA LEU A 17 -15.76 -17.45 -15.77
C LEU A 17 -15.69 -16.24 -14.84
N GLY A 18 -15.93 -16.44 -13.55
CA GLY A 18 -15.86 -15.39 -12.54
C GLY A 18 -14.47 -14.77 -12.46
N ASP A 19 -13.42 -15.59 -12.45
CA ASP A 19 -12.02 -15.15 -12.43
C ASP A 19 -11.69 -14.31 -13.69
N THR A 20 -12.05 -14.81 -14.88
CA THR A 20 -11.87 -14.07 -16.14
C THR A 20 -12.61 -12.73 -16.16
N LEU A 21 -13.86 -12.71 -15.66
CA LEU A 21 -14.67 -11.49 -15.61
C LEU A 21 -14.07 -10.44 -14.65
N GLN A 22 -13.46 -10.85 -13.53
CA GLN A 22 -12.71 -9.94 -12.66
C GLN A 22 -11.52 -9.30 -13.39
N GLN A 23 -10.73 -10.10 -14.13
CA GLN A 23 -9.62 -9.59 -14.93
C GLN A 23 -10.09 -8.59 -15.99
N LEU A 24 -11.29 -8.79 -16.54
CA LEU A 24 -11.95 -7.88 -17.49
C LEU A 24 -12.67 -6.70 -16.83
N LYS A 25 -12.56 -6.53 -15.50
CA LYS A 25 -13.24 -5.48 -14.72
C LYS A 25 -14.78 -5.51 -14.79
N ARG A 26 -15.36 -6.67 -15.14
CA ARG A 26 -16.81 -6.91 -15.18
C ARG A 26 -17.26 -7.47 -13.83
N ILE A 27 -17.16 -6.66 -12.77
CA ILE A 27 -17.17 -7.12 -11.37
C ILE A 27 -18.54 -7.71 -10.96
N ASP A 28 -19.66 -7.11 -11.38
CA ASP A 28 -20.98 -7.64 -11.04
C ASP A 28 -21.24 -9.01 -11.68
N GLU A 29 -20.83 -9.23 -12.92
CA GLU A 29 -20.94 -10.54 -13.59
C GLU A 29 -19.98 -11.57 -12.96
N ALA A 30 -18.80 -11.15 -12.56
CA ALA A 30 -17.86 -11.99 -11.83
C ALA A 30 -18.48 -12.48 -10.52
N LYS A 31 -19.03 -11.56 -9.73
CA LYS A 31 -19.74 -11.84 -8.47
C LYS A 31 -20.87 -12.91 -8.67
N ALA A 32 -21.70 -12.74 -9.71
CA ALA A 32 -22.76 -13.68 -10.01
C ALA A 32 -22.21 -15.09 -10.34
N SER A 33 -21.17 -15.16 -11.18
CA SER A 33 -20.54 -16.42 -11.57
C SER A 33 -19.85 -17.11 -10.39
N LEU A 34 -19.19 -16.35 -9.52
CA LEU A 34 -18.53 -16.89 -8.31
C LEU A 34 -19.55 -17.41 -7.29
N ARG A 35 -20.69 -16.73 -7.11
CA ARG A 35 -21.77 -17.22 -6.26
C ARG A 35 -22.33 -18.55 -6.78
N GLN A 36 -22.50 -18.68 -8.09
CA GLN A 36 -22.93 -19.94 -8.68
C GLN A 36 -21.90 -21.06 -8.47
N ALA A 37 -20.60 -20.76 -8.62
CA ALA A 37 -19.54 -21.71 -8.34
C ALA A 37 -19.57 -22.19 -6.87
N ILE A 38 -19.83 -21.28 -5.92
CA ILE A 38 -19.94 -21.58 -4.49
C ILE A 38 -21.22 -22.40 -4.19
N ALA A 39 -22.36 -22.06 -4.82
CA ALA A 39 -23.58 -22.82 -4.66
C ALA A 39 -23.42 -24.30 -5.09
N LEU A 40 -22.68 -24.52 -6.19
CA LEU A 40 -22.37 -25.87 -6.70
C LEU A 40 -21.26 -26.57 -5.90
N LYS A 41 -20.33 -25.82 -5.31
CA LYS A 41 -19.22 -26.36 -4.51
C LYS A 41 -18.93 -25.42 -3.33
N PRO A 42 -19.62 -25.58 -2.17
CA PRO A 42 -19.48 -24.69 -1.01
C PRO A 42 -18.09 -24.68 -0.35
N ASP A 43 -17.31 -25.74 -0.51
CA ASP A 43 -15.95 -25.90 0.02
C ASP A 43 -14.84 -25.38 -0.94
N HIS A 44 -15.20 -24.51 -1.88
CA HIS A 44 -14.25 -23.96 -2.85
C HIS A 44 -13.56 -22.69 -2.32
N ALA A 45 -12.50 -22.84 -1.53
CA ALA A 45 -11.79 -21.71 -0.89
C ALA A 45 -11.41 -20.58 -1.86
N LYS A 46 -10.92 -20.91 -3.07
CA LYS A 46 -10.57 -19.90 -4.09
C LYS A 46 -11.79 -19.13 -4.61
N ALA A 47 -12.97 -19.77 -4.71
CA ALA A 47 -14.19 -19.08 -5.15
C ALA A 47 -14.63 -18.07 -4.09
N HIS A 48 -14.59 -18.43 -2.82
CA HIS A 48 -14.85 -17.50 -1.71
C HIS A 48 -13.84 -16.35 -1.69
N PHE A 49 -12.55 -16.63 -1.87
CA PHE A 49 -11.52 -15.59 -1.96
C PHE A 49 -11.77 -14.61 -3.11
N ASN A 50 -12.01 -15.11 -4.34
CA ASN A 50 -12.29 -14.25 -5.49
C ASN A 50 -13.62 -13.49 -5.33
N LEU A 51 -14.65 -14.09 -4.69
CA LEU A 51 -15.88 -13.36 -4.34
C LEU A 51 -15.58 -12.22 -3.36
N GLY A 52 -14.74 -12.45 -2.36
CA GLY A 52 -14.26 -11.41 -1.44
C GLY A 52 -13.58 -10.26 -2.18
N ASN A 53 -12.71 -10.56 -3.16
CA ASN A 53 -12.06 -9.55 -3.99
C ASN A 53 -13.08 -8.72 -4.80
N ALA A 54 -14.04 -9.38 -5.46
CA ALA A 54 -15.10 -8.70 -6.21
C ALA A 54 -15.94 -7.77 -5.32
N LEU A 55 -16.28 -8.24 -4.12
CA LEU A 55 -17.06 -7.47 -3.15
C LEU A 55 -16.27 -6.29 -2.57
N LEU A 56 -14.96 -6.45 -2.33
CA LEU A 56 -14.08 -5.37 -1.89
C LEU A 56 -13.99 -4.27 -2.96
N GLU A 57 -13.84 -4.66 -4.22
CA GLU A 57 -13.80 -3.72 -5.37
C GLU A 57 -15.13 -2.93 -5.52
N LEU A 58 -16.27 -3.55 -5.14
CA LEU A 58 -17.59 -2.90 -5.06
C LEU A 58 -17.81 -2.09 -3.77
N GLY A 59 -16.84 -1.99 -2.88
CA GLY A 59 -16.98 -1.31 -1.58
C GLY A 59 -17.88 -2.04 -0.56
N ARG A 60 -18.28 -3.31 -0.84
CA ARG A 60 -19.15 -4.11 0.02
C ARG A 60 -18.35 -4.81 1.11
N LEU A 61 -17.81 -4.01 2.06
CA LEU A 61 -16.80 -4.44 3.02
C LEU A 61 -17.26 -5.61 3.92
N ASP A 62 -18.52 -5.63 4.40
CA ASP A 62 -19.02 -6.69 5.28
C ASP A 62 -19.09 -8.04 4.57
N GLU A 63 -19.55 -8.02 3.32
CA GLU A 63 -19.67 -9.24 2.53
C GLU A 63 -18.30 -9.73 2.05
N ALA A 64 -17.38 -8.81 1.75
CA ALA A 64 -15.98 -9.14 1.44
C ALA A 64 -15.33 -9.85 2.63
N GLU A 65 -15.46 -9.28 3.83
CA GLU A 65 -14.97 -9.86 5.08
C GLU A 65 -15.55 -11.28 5.31
N ALA A 66 -16.86 -11.45 5.17
CA ALA A 66 -17.52 -12.74 5.32
C ALA A 66 -16.97 -13.78 4.32
N SER A 67 -16.77 -13.37 3.07
CA SER A 67 -16.22 -14.23 2.01
C SER A 67 -14.78 -14.65 2.28
N TYR A 68 -13.91 -13.72 2.73
CA TYR A 68 -12.54 -14.05 3.12
C TYR A 68 -12.50 -14.98 4.34
N LYS A 69 -13.32 -14.73 5.36
CA LYS A 69 -13.42 -15.61 6.54
C LYS A 69 -13.85 -17.03 6.14
N GLN A 70 -14.76 -17.16 5.19
CA GLN A 70 -15.15 -18.48 4.70
C GLN A 70 -14.02 -19.16 3.93
N ALA A 71 -13.26 -18.43 3.09
CA ALA A 71 -12.07 -18.96 2.43
C ALA A 71 -11.02 -19.48 3.43
N ILE A 72 -10.78 -18.72 4.51
CA ILE A 72 -9.86 -19.06 5.59
C ILE A 72 -10.38 -20.25 6.41
N LYS A 73 -11.70 -20.34 6.67
CA LYS A 73 -12.30 -21.49 7.36
C LYS A 73 -12.05 -22.79 6.59
N ILE A 74 -12.15 -22.74 5.25
CA ILE A 74 -11.91 -23.90 4.38
C ILE A 74 -10.40 -24.22 4.28
N LYS A 75 -9.58 -23.17 4.21
CA LYS A 75 -8.12 -23.24 4.10
C LYS A 75 -7.46 -22.28 5.10
N PRO A 76 -7.12 -22.73 6.34
CA PRO A 76 -6.61 -21.86 7.42
C PRO A 76 -5.27 -21.16 7.11
N ASP A 77 -4.43 -21.77 6.27
CA ASP A 77 -3.12 -21.23 5.86
C ASP A 77 -3.19 -20.39 4.57
N TYR A 78 -4.39 -19.93 4.16
CA TYR A 78 -4.57 -19.15 2.94
C TYR A 78 -4.06 -17.70 3.12
N ALA A 79 -2.75 -17.51 2.98
CA ALA A 79 -2.07 -16.24 3.23
C ALA A 79 -2.65 -15.07 2.42
N GLU A 80 -3.04 -15.30 1.14
CA GLU A 80 -3.66 -14.27 0.31
C GLU A 80 -5.04 -13.84 0.85
N ALA A 81 -5.83 -14.77 1.37
CA ALA A 81 -7.13 -14.44 1.95
C ALA A 81 -7.01 -13.72 3.30
N LEU A 82 -6.06 -14.15 4.14
CA LEU A 82 -5.72 -13.45 5.38
C LEU A 82 -5.25 -12.02 5.09
N TYR A 83 -4.33 -11.86 4.13
CA TYR A 83 -3.85 -10.55 3.72
C TYR A 83 -4.99 -9.66 3.21
N ASN A 84 -5.86 -10.17 2.33
CA ASN A 84 -6.96 -9.36 1.78
C ASN A 84 -8.05 -9.07 2.84
N LEU A 85 -8.17 -9.89 3.88
CA LEU A 85 -9.03 -9.62 5.04
C LEU A 85 -8.57 -8.38 5.82
N SER A 86 -7.29 -7.98 5.71
CA SER A 86 -6.81 -6.75 6.34
C SER A 86 -7.50 -5.50 5.83
N PHE A 87 -7.82 -5.42 4.53
CA PHE A 87 -8.34 -4.21 3.91
C PHE A 87 -9.72 -3.77 4.45
N PRO A 88 -10.74 -4.63 4.59
CA PRO A 88 -11.98 -4.24 5.23
C PRO A 88 -11.79 -3.69 6.65
N HIS A 89 -10.85 -4.25 7.43
CA HIS A 89 -10.56 -3.76 8.77
C HIS A 89 -9.84 -2.40 8.74
N LEU A 90 -8.79 -2.24 7.91
CA LEU A 90 -8.06 -0.98 7.78
C LEU A 90 -8.97 0.14 7.28
N LEU A 91 -9.82 -0.13 6.29
CA LEU A 91 -10.76 0.85 5.73
C LEU A 91 -11.82 1.32 6.74
N ARG A 92 -12.17 0.49 7.74
CA ARG A 92 -13.07 0.86 8.83
C ARG A 92 -12.37 1.47 10.04
N GLY A 93 -11.05 1.66 9.99
CA GLY A 93 -10.26 2.15 11.11
C GLY A 93 -9.99 1.12 12.22
N SER A 94 -10.32 -0.16 12.02
CA SER A 94 -9.94 -1.24 12.93
C SER A 94 -8.47 -1.61 12.73
N LEU A 95 -7.57 -0.66 13.04
CA LEU A 95 -6.17 -0.71 12.61
C LEU A 95 -5.40 -1.88 13.21
N GLU A 96 -5.54 -2.13 14.51
CA GLU A 96 -4.84 -3.24 15.18
C GLU A 96 -5.16 -4.59 14.53
N LYS A 97 -6.45 -4.88 14.30
CA LYS A 97 -6.87 -6.11 13.60
C LYS A 97 -6.40 -6.10 12.14
N GLY A 98 -6.54 -4.96 11.46
CA GLY A 98 -6.12 -4.80 10.08
C GLY A 98 -4.63 -5.08 9.90
N PHE A 99 -3.77 -4.45 10.69
CA PHE A 99 -2.32 -4.67 10.63
C PHE A 99 -1.93 -6.09 11.03
N ASN A 100 -2.62 -6.71 11.98
CA ASN A 100 -2.39 -8.12 12.32
C ASN A 100 -2.63 -9.04 11.11
N PHE A 101 -3.73 -8.89 10.40
CA PHE A 101 -3.98 -9.65 9.16
C PHE A 101 -3.00 -9.28 8.04
N TYR A 102 -2.57 -8.01 7.98
CA TYR A 102 -1.64 -7.49 6.98
C TYR A 102 -0.28 -8.19 7.03
N GLU A 103 0.16 -8.70 8.20
CA GLU A 103 1.38 -9.48 8.34
C GLU A 103 1.40 -10.75 7.46
N SER A 104 0.23 -11.24 7.06
CA SER A 104 0.13 -12.37 6.13
C SER A 104 0.71 -12.09 4.74
N ARG A 105 1.00 -10.82 4.39
CA ARG A 105 1.70 -10.43 3.16
C ARG A 105 3.08 -11.09 3.04
N LEU A 106 3.73 -11.35 4.16
CA LEU A 106 5.07 -11.96 4.24
C LEU A 106 5.04 -13.47 3.96
N ARG A 107 3.86 -14.10 4.06
CA ARG A 107 3.65 -15.54 3.84
C ARG A 107 2.99 -15.87 2.50
N LYS A 108 2.69 -14.86 1.68
CA LYS A 108 2.13 -15.06 0.34
C LYS A 108 3.10 -15.81 -0.56
N LYS A 109 2.60 -16.46 -1.60
CA LYS A 109 3.45 -17.09 -2.63
C LYS A 109 4.46 -16.14 -3.28
N LYS A 110 4.07 -14.87 -3.40
CA LYS A 110 4.93 -13.75 -3.80
C LYS A 110 4.83 -12.70 -2.69
N PRO A 111 5.70 -12.75 -1.68
CA PRO A 111 5.68 -11.78 -0.59
C PRO A 111 6.05 -10.39 -1.11
N THR A 112 5.50 -9.37 -0.45
CA THR A 112 5.79 -7.96 -0.78
C THR A 112 7.11 -7.47 -0.21
N ALA A 113 7.61 -8.17 0.82
CA ALA A 113 8.92 -7.96 1.41
C ALA A 113 9.47 -9.31 1.89
N SER A 114 10.78 -9.38 2.10
CA SER A 114 11.37 -10.49 2.83
C SER A 114 10.90 -10.44 4.28
N PRO A 115 10.49 -11.56 4.88
CA PRO A 115 10.24 -11.60 6.31
C PRO A 115 11.55 -11.36 7.08
N ALA A 116 11.44 -10.83 8.30
CA ALA A 116 12.58 -10.76 9.22
C ALA A 116 13.16 -12.15 9.45
N ARG A 117 14.48 -12.21 9.64
CA ARG A 117 15.15 -13.46 10.02
C ARG A 117 14.62 -13.91 11.38
N ALA A 118 14.31 -15.19 11.53
CA ALA A 118 13.64 -15.72 12.72
C ALA A 118 14.39 -15.42 14.03
N SER A 119 15.74 -15.38 13.97
CA SER A 119 16.62 -15.02 15.10
C SER A 119 16.50 -13.57 15.53
N LEU A 120 16.05 -12.65 14.65
CA LEU A 120 16.05 -11.21 14.84
C LEU A 120 14.63 -10.61 14.97
N ILE A 121 13.60 -11.45 15.12
CA ILE A 121 12.23 -10.95 15.27
C ILE A 121 12.06 -10.30 16.65
N TRP A 122 11.60 -9.05 16.64
CA TRP A 122 11.12 -8.39 17.85
C TRP A 122 9.64 -8.76 18.08
N ASP A 123 9.33 -9.25 19.27
CA ASP A 123 7.99 -9.70 19.67
C ASP A 123 7.15 -8.61 20.36
N SER A 124 7.59 -7.34 20.28
CA SER A 124 6.99 -6.16 20.93
C SER A 124 7.05 -6.12 22.47
N GLU A 125 7.39 -7.21 23.14
CA GLU A 125 7.49 -7.29 24.61
C GLU A 125 8.94 -7.07 25.09
N LYS A 126 9.94 -7.37 24.27
CA LYS A 126 11.36 -7.20 24.61
C LYS A 126 11.73 -5.72 24.67
N ASN A 127 12.55 -5.39 25.69
CA ASN A 127 13.10 -4.05 25.85
C ASN A 127 13.98 -3.68 24.65
N LEU A 128 13.78 -2.49 24.11
CA LEU A 128 14.57 -1.94 23.00
C LEU A 128 15.73 -1.04 23.46
N SER A 129 15.85 -0.74 24.75
CA SER A 129 16.87 0.17 25.26
C SER A 129 18.28 -0.31 24.93
N GLY A 130 19.01 0.49 24.16
CA GLY A 130 20.37 0.19 23.69
C GLY A 130 20.45 -0.95 22.69
N LYS A 131 19.33 -1.35 22.07
CA LYS A 131 19.27 -2.40 21.06
C LYS A 131 19.37 -1.83 19.65
N HIS A 132 20.22 -2.45 18.83
CA HIS A 132 20.32 -2.12 17.42
C HIS A 132 19.15 -2.76 16.65
N PHE A 133 18.25 -1.92 16.17
CA PHE A 133 17.04 -2.34 15.45
C PHE A 133 17.10 -1.89 13.98
N VAL A 134 17.18 -2.84 13.08
CA VAL A 134 17.17 -2.57 11.65
C VAL A 134 15.76 -2.61 11.10
N ILE A 135 15.36 -1.52 10.47
CA ILE A 135 14.10 -1.42 9.74
C ILE A 135 14.44 -1.29 8.25
N TYR A 136 13.71 -2.00 7.40
CA TYR A 136 13.94 -1.92 5.97
C TYR A 136 12.67 -1.60 5.20
N GLU A 137 12.87 -0.79 4.15
CA GLU A 137 11.77 -0.39 3.28
C GLU A 137 11.14 -1.58 2.57
N GLU A 138 9.86 -1.44 2.29
CA GLU A 138 9.09 -2.31 1.41
C GLU A 138 8.09 -1.47 0.60
N GLN A 139 7.59 -2.05 -0.51
CA GLN A 139 6.57 -1.44 -1.37
C GLN A 139 7.03 -0.13 -2.06
N GLY A 140 6.13 0.85 -2.20
CA GLY A 140 6.36 2.08 -2.94
C GLY A 140 6.98 3.21 -2.13
N LEU A 141 7.41 4.27 -2.82
CA LEU A 141 7.96 5.47 -2.17
C LEU A 141 6.93 6.13 -1.23
N GLY A 142 5.66 6.15 -1.62
CA GLY A 142 4.59 6.71 -0.80
C GLY A 142 4.40 5.98 0.51
N ASP A 143 4.54 4.64 0.49
CA ASP A 143 4.45 3.82 1.70
C ASP A 143 5.60 4.14 2.66
N VAL A 144 6.83 4.27 2.13
CA VAL A 144 7.99 4.67 2.94
C VAL A 144 7.79 6.06 3.56
N ILE A 145 7.37 7.04 2.77
CA ILE A 145 7.08 8.41 3.23
C ILE A 145 6.00 8.39 4.31
N GLN A 146 4.94 7.62 4.12
CA GLN A 146 3.85 7.55 5.08
C GLN A 146 4.25 6.87 6.39
N PHE A 147 4.99 5.76 6.33
CA PHE A 147 5.25 4.92 7.50
C PHE A 147 6.57 5.25 8.22
N CYS A 148 7.49 6.04 7.64
CA CYS A 148 8.70 6.47 8.35
C CYS A 148 8.39 7.24 9.64
N ARG A 149 7.20 7.84 9.76
CA ARG A 149 6.72 8.52 10.98
C ARG A 149 6.69 7.64 12.24
N TYR A 150 6.79 6.33 12.09
CA TYR A 150 6.86 5.39 13.20
C TYR A 150 8.26 5.24 13.78
N LEU A 151 9.32 5.63 13.07
CA LEU A 151 10.72 5.48 13.53
C LEU A 151 10.97 6.20 14.86
N PRO A 152 10.55 7.47 15.03
CA PRO A 152 10.74 8.17 16.31
C PRO A 152 10.06 7.48 17.51
N LEU A 153 8.97 6.72 17.30
CA LEU A 153 8.32 5.98 18.39
C LEU A 153 9.17 4.81 18.88
N LEU A 154 9.95 4.18 18.02
CA LEU A 154 10.88 3.12 18.39
C LEU A 154 12.14 3.71 19.07
N GLU A 155 12.62 4.86 18.61
CA GLU A 155 13.70 5.61 19.26
C GLU A 155 13.33 6.03 20.69
N GLN A 156 12.08 6.50 20.90
CA GLN A 156 11.56 6.81 22.22
C GLN A 156 11.52 5.60 23.16
N LYS A 157 11.45 4.38 22.63
CA LYS A 157 11.61 3.13 23.39
C LYS A 157 13.07 2.75 23.63
N GLY A 158 14.01 3.59 23.20
CA GLY A 158 15.46 3.43 23.41
C GLY A 158 16.18 2.62 22.33
N ALA A 159 15.54 2.32 21.21
CA ALA A 159 16.19 1.63 20.10
C ALA A 159 17.20 2.52 19.38
N ASP A 160 18.35 1.95 19.01
CA ASP A 160 19.26 2.51 18.00
C ASP A 160 18.81 2.05 16.61
N ILE A 161 18.27 2.96 15.82
CA ILE A 161 17.61 2.62 14.56
C ILE A 161 18.57 2.77 13.38
N THR A 162 18.74 1.68 12.62
CA THR A 162 19.26 1.73 11.25
C THR A 162 18.10 1.50 10.29
N PHE A 163 17.83 2.49 9.43
CA PHE A 163 16.79 2.39 8.41
C PHE A 163 17.40 2.14 7.02
N LYS A 164 17.24 0.91 6.53
CA LYS A 164 17.65 0.55 5.17
C LYS A 164 16.58 1.01 4.19
N VAL A 165 16.94 2.01 3.39
CA VAL A 165 16.06 2.66 2.42
C VAL A 165 16.82 3.08 1.17
N ARG A 166 16.13 3.13 0.04
CA ARG A 166 16.72 3.52 -1.25
C ARG A 166 17.28 4.94 -1.21
N PRO A 167 18.45 5.21 -1.84
CA PRO A 167 19.16 6.48 -1.72
C PRO A 167 18.38 7.72 -2.16
N ASN A 168 17.43 7.59 -3.09
CA ASN A 168 16.63 8.71 -3.58
C ASN A 168 15.68 9.30 -2.52
N LEU A 169 15.45 8.61 -1.40
CA LEU A 169 14.67 9.11 -0.26
C LEU A 169 15.55 9.70 0.86
N HIS A 170 16.88 9.49 0.85
CA HIS A 170 17.75 9.91 1.95
C HIS A 170 17.61 11.40 2.22
N ALA A 171 17.72 12.26 1.21
CA ALA A 171 17.64 13.71 1.38
C ALA A 171 16.31 14.18 2.02
N LEU A 172 15.20 13.50 1.71
CA LEU A 172 13.90 13.79 2.32
C LEU A 172 13.84 13.28 3.77
N LEU A 173 14.27 12.04 3.99
CA LEU A 173 14.19 11.41 5.31
C LEU A 173 15.15 12.03 6.33
N GLN A 174 16.27 12.61 5.88
CA GLN A 174 17.19 13.38 6.72
C GLN A 174 16.57 14.66 7.30
N THR A 175 15.45 15.12 6.75
CA THR A 175 14.71 16.27 7.31
C THR A 175 13.80 15.89 8.47
N MET A 176 13.61 14.59 8.73
CA MET A 176 12.80 14.11 9.85
C MET A 176 13.54 14.34 11.17
N ASP A 177 12.81 14.71 12.22
CA ASP A 177 13.34 14.75 13.58
C ASP A 177 13.49 13.32 14.12
N SER A 178 14.58 12.67 13.73
CA SER A 178 14.92 11.28 14.04
C SER A 178 16.43 11.09 14.01
N ASN A 179 16.95 10.28 14.92
CA ASN A 179 18.36 9.89 14.96
C ASN A 179 18.68 8.65 14.10
N SER A 180 17.69 8.15 13.37
CA SER A 180 17.82 6.93 12.57
C SER A 180 18.94 7.06 11.53
N LYS A 181 19.85 6.10 11.50
CA LYS A 181 20.91 5.99 10.50
C LYS A 181 20.34 5.46 9.19
N LEU A 182 20.40 6.27 8.13
CA LEU A 182 19.95 5.85 6.79
C LEU A 182 21.06 5.10 6.06
N VAL A 183 20.75 3.91 5.54
CA VAL A 183 21.68 3.05 4.79
C VAL A 183 21.04 2.52 3.51
N ALA A 184 21.88 2.23 2.50
CA ALA A 184 21.42 1.64 1.24
C ALA A 184 21.42 0.09 1.29
N SER A 185 22.20 -0.52 2.16
CA SER A 185 22.35 -1.97 2.33
C SER A 185 22.16 -2.36 3.79
N LEU A 186 21.73 -3.60 4.02
CA LEU A 186 21.61 -4.13 5.38
C LEU A 186 22.98 -4.31 6.02
N PRO A 187 23.12 -4.04 7.34
CA PRO A 187 24.31 -4.41 8.13
C PRO A 187 24.50 -5.92 8.21
N GLU A 188 25.67 -6.34 8.69
CA GLU A 188 25.96 -7.73 9.00
C GLU A 188 25.06 -8.25 10.13
N GLU A 189 24.68 -9.53 10.09
CA GLU A 189 23.72 -10.10 11.04
C GLU A 189 24.18 -10.01 12.51
N ASN A 190 25.48 -10.18 12.75
CA ASN A 190 26.08 -10.12 14.08
C ASN A 190 26.08 -8.72 14.71
N GLU A 191 25.74 -7.69 13.94
CA GLU A 191 25.63 -6.30 14.40
C GLU A 191 24.18 -5.91 14.74
N ILE A 192 23.22 -6.82 14.62
CA ILE A 192 21.78 -6.54 14.68
C ILE A 192 21.16 -7.32 15.84
N ASP A 193 20.43 -6.63 16.72
CA ASP A 193 19.61 -7.28 17.74
C ASP A 193 18.21 -7.66 17.18
N PHE A 194 17.60 -6.77 16.41
CA PHE A 194 16.28 -6.96 15.81
C PHE A 194 16.18 -6.41 14.38
N GLU A 195 15.31 -7.01 13.59
CA GLU A 195 14.97 -6.47 12.27
C GLU A 195 13.47 -6.60 11.97
N THR A 196 12.94 -5.69 11.15
CA THR A 196 11.56 -5.76 10.68
C THR A 196 11.36 -4.97 9.37
N PRO A 197 10.45 -5.41 8.47
CA PRO A 197 9.99 -4.54 7.39
C PRO A 197 9.16 -3.37 7.94
N LEU A 198 9.28 -2.21 7.32
CA LEU A 198 8.67 -0.96 7.77
C LEU A 198 7.15 -1.08 8.00
N MET A 199 6.45 -1.78 7.11
CA MET A 199 4.99 -1.94 7.20
C MET A 199 4.54 -2.89 8.30
N SER A 200 5.46 -3.56 9.02
CA SER A 200 5.15 -4.36 10.21
C SER A 200 5.19 -3.52 11.50
N VAL A 201 5.83 -2.35 11.48
CA VAL A 201 5.96 -1.50 12.67
C VAL A 201 4.61 -1.13 13.29
N PRO A 202 3.57 -0.75 12.52
CA PRO A 202 2.25 -0.49 13.06
C PRO A 202 1.62 -1.68 13.81
N HIS A 203 1.84 -2.92 13.31
CA HIS A 203 1.41 -4.14 13.99
C HIS A 203 2.16 -4.33 15.32
N LEU A 204 3.49 -4.22 15.27
CA LEU A 204 4.36 -4.39 16.44
C LEU A 204 4.07 -3.36 17.54
N LEU A 205 3.67 -2.14 17.15
CA LEU A 205 3.27 -1.07 18.08
C LEU A 205 1.78 -1.11 18.46
N LYS A 206 1.02 -2.12 18.01
CA LYS A 206 -0.44 -2.27 18.27
C LYS A 206 -1.21 -0.98 17.92
N THR A 207 -0.91 -0.40 16.78
CA THR A 207 -1.44 0.91 16.35
C THR A 207 -2.97 0.90 16.29
N SER A 208 -3.59 1.84 16.98
CA SER A 208 -5.01 2.19 16.90
C SER A 208 -5.19 3.57 16.23
N LEU A 209 -6.41 4.03 16.04
CA LEU A 209 -6.68 5.39 15.53
C LEU A 209 -6.11 6.47 16.44
N GLU A 210 -6.14 6.25 17.75
CA GLU A 210 -5.67 7.18 18.77
C GLU A 210 -4.14 7.22 18.88
N THR A 211 -3.46 6.15 18.45
CA THR A 211 -1.99 6.01 18.56
C THR A 211 -1.25 6.17 17.25
N ILE A 212 -1.94 6.50 16.16
CA ILE A 212 -1.26 6.88 14.91
C ILE A 212 -0.36 8.08 15.20
N PRO A 213 0.94 8.06 14.79
CA PRO A 213 1.81 9.22 14.90
C PRO A 213 1.26 10.35 14.04
N ALA A 214 0.51 11.27 14.65
CA ALA A 214 -0.27 12.29 13.95
C ALA A 214 0.26 13.72 14.16
N THR A 215 1.55 13.88 14.50
CA THR A 215 2.17 15.20 14.67
C THR A 215 2.76 15.65 13.32
N PRO A 216 1.99 16.34 12.46
CA PRO A 216 2.50 16.94 11.24
C PRO A 216 3.08 18.34 11.54
N PRO A 217 4.08 18.81 10.76
CA PRO A 217 4.85 18.03 9.79
C PRO A 217 5.89 17.14 10.47
N TYR A 218 6.14 15.95 9.95
CA TYR A 218 7.23 15.06 10.39
C TYR A 218 8.36 14.96 9.35
N LEU A 219 8.16 15.52 8.16
CA LEU A 219 9.15 15.73 7.10
C LEU A 219 9.12 17.20 6.71
N PHE A 220 10.28 17.75 6.39
CA PHE A 220 10.42 19.17 6.12
C PHE A 220 11.04 19.40 4.74
N ALA A 221 10.75 20.53 4.15
CA ALA A 221 11.41 20.95 2.93
C ALA A 221 12.76 21.63 3.28
N ASP A 222 13.76 21.38 2.44
CA ASP A 222 15.05 22.05 2.49
C ASP A 222 14.88 23.56 2.23
N GLN A 223 15.44 24.41 3.11
CA GLN A 223 15.23 25.87 3.06
C GLN A 223 15.82 26.50 1.78
N ASP A 224 16.98 26.03 1.31
CA ASP A 224 17.59 26.55 0.09
C ASP A 224 16.72 26.22 -1.14
N LYS A 225 16.11 25.02 -1.12
CA LYS A 225 15.16 24.62 -2.16
C LYS A 225 13.86 25.42 -2.09
N ILE A 226 13.35 25.74 -0.90
CA ILE A 226 12.19 26.62 -0.72
C ILE A 226 12.45 27.98 -1.38
N GLN A 227 13.61 28.59 -1.10
CA GLN A 227 14.00 29.86 -1.70
C GLN A 227 14.10 29.73 -3.23
N THR A 228 14.89 28.78 -3.73
CA THR A 228 15.11 28.58 -5.16
C THR A 228 13.81 28.36 -5.94
N TRP A 229 12.91 27.53 -5.42
CA TRP A 229 11.61 27.28 -6.06
C TRP A 229 10.66 28.46 -5.88
N GLY A 230 10.71 29.15 -4.74
CA GLY A 230 9.94 30.38 -4.51
C GLY A 230 10.21 31.44 -5.56
N GLU A 231 11.46 31.65 -5.95
CA GLU A 231 11.86 32.56 -7.01
C GLU A 231 11.39 32.08 -8.40
N ARG A 232 11.52 30.79 -8.70
CA ARG A 232 11.14 30.20 -10.01
C ARG A 232 9.64 30.23 -10.26
N ILE A 233 8.83 30.01 -9.23
CA ILE A 233 7.37 29.95 -9.31
C ILE A 233 6.74 31.21 -8.72
N SER A 234 7.48 32.34 -8.75
CA SER A 234 7.00 33.63 -8.26
C SER A 234 5.91 34.16 -9.17
N THR A 235 4.68 34.16 -8.69
CA THR A 235 3.49 34.66 -9.41
C THR A 235 2.47 35.16 -8.39
N ASN A 236 1.68 36.12 -8.78
CA ASN A 236 0.54 36.62 -7.97
C ASN A 236 -0.74 35.77 -8.15
N ARG A 237 -0.69 34.75 -9.03
CA ARG A 237 -1.82 33.86 -9.26
C ARG A 237 -1.92 32.79 -8.17
N PHE A 238 -3.10 32.21 -8.05
CA PHE A 238 -3.31 31.04 -7.19
C PHE A 238 -2.65 29.80 -7.83
N LYS A 239 -1.68 29.26 -7.14
CA LYS A 239 -0.87 28.14 -7.64
C LYS A 239 -1.54 26.80 -7.34
N VAL A 240 -1.70 25.97 -8.35
CA VAL A 240 -2.23 24.61 -8.24
C VAL A 240 -1.16 23.64 -8.73
N GLY A 241 -0.55 22.90 -7.80
CA GLY A 241 0.38 21.80 -8.14
C GLY A 241 -0.40 20.62 -8.71
N ILE A 242 0.02 20.11 -9.87
CA ILE A 242 -0.64 18.99 -10.54
C ILE A 242 0.30 17.83 -10.81
N CYS A 243 -0.23 16.60 -10.66
CA CYS A 243 0.40 15.35 -11.06
C CYS A 243 -0.69 14.45 -11.67
N TRP A 244 -0.45 13.87 -12.84
CA TRP A 244 -1.50 13.20 -13.63
C TRP A 244 -1.23 11.72 -13.91
N GLN A 245 -0.01 11.23 -13.66
CA GLN A 245 0.33 9.85 -13.99
C GLN A 245 1.24 9.25 -12.91
N GLY A 246 0.99 7.98 -12.58
CA GLY A 246 1.87 7.16 -11.76
C GLY A 246 2.87 6.36 -12.60
N SER A 247 3.55 5.40 -11.99
CA SER A 247 4.43 4.47 -12.72
C SER A 247 3.62 3.42 -13.46
N LYS A 248 3.84 3.28 -14.77
CA LYS A 248 3.22 2.25 -15.62
C LYS A 248 3.58 0.82 -15.20
N SER A 249 4.65 0.64 -14.43
CA SER A 249 5.00 -0.66 -13.86
C SER A 249 4.06 -1.11 -12.75
N ASN A 250 3.21 -0.21 -12.22
CA ASN A 250 2.21 -0.53 -11.22
C ASN A 250 0.89 -0.93 -11.87
N GLU A 251 0.44 -2.16 -11.64
CA GLU A 251 -0.84 -2.68 -12.19
C GLU A 251 -2.06 -1.81 -11.82
N MET A 252 -2.00 -1.06 -10.72
CA MET A 252 -3.05 -0.15 -10.27
C MET A 252 -2.97 1.25 -10.93
N ASP A 253 -1.99 1.51 -11.79
CA ASP A 253 -1.80 2.83 -12.41
C ASP A 253 -2.98 3.24 -13.28
N VAL A 254 -3.59 2.31 -13.99
CA VAL A 254 -4.79 2.54 -14.83
C VAL A 254 -5.94 3.20 -14.04
N ALA A 255 -6.05 2.95 -12.73
CA ALA A 255 -7.08 3.53 -11.87
C ALA A 255 -6.65 4.89 -11.25
N ARG A 256 -5.40 5.31 -11.40
CA ARG A 256 -4.83 6.52 -10.76
C ARG A 256 -4.36 7.56 -11.77
N SER A 257 -4.12 7.14 -13.01
CA SER A 257 -3.57 7.99 -14.07
C SER A 257 -4.68 8.42 -15.03
N PHE A 258 -4.58 9.65 -15.50
CA PHE A 258 -5.51 10.24 -16.46
C PHE A 258 -4.76 11.23 -17.39
N PRO A 259 -5.32 11.57 -18.57
CA PRO A 259 -4.69 12.51 -19.47
C PRO A 259 -4.50 13.91 -18.89
N LEU A 260 -3.34 14.52 -19.08
CA LEU A 260 -3.04 15.88 -18.63
C LEU A 260 -4.04 16.90 -19.18
N SER A 261 -4.59 16.68 -20.40
CA SER A 261 -5.62 17.54 -21.00
C SER A 261 -6.87 17.74 -20.15
N LEU A 262 -7.16 16.85 -19.20
CA LEU A 262 -8.30 17.05 -18.28
C LEU A 262 -8.13 18.23 -17.33
N PHE A 263 -6.92 18.77 -17.19
CA PHE A 263 -6.68 19.99 -16.41
C PHE A 263 -6.96 21.29 -17.19
N GLU A 264 -7.24 21.23 -18.48
CA GLU A 264 -7.51 22.42 -19.31
C GLU A 264 -8.62 23.31 -18.73
N GLY A 265 -9.68 22.70 -18.17
CA GLY A 265 -10.76 23.46 -17.55
C GLY A 265 -10.30 24.28 -16.32
N ILE A 266 -9.32 23.77 -15.58
CA ILE A 266 -8.76 24.48 -14.41
C ILE A 266 -7.81 25.58 -14.86
N SER A 267 -7.01 25.35 -15.90
CA SER A 267 -6.06 26.35 -16.42
C SER A 267 -6.76 27.63 -16.93
N ARG A 268 -8.01 27.51 -17.37
CA ARG A 268 -8.82 28.64 -17.85
C ARG A 268 -9.48 29.48 -16.75
N ILE A 269 -9.35 29.05 -15.47
CA ILE A 269 -9.91 29.83 -14.34
C ILE A 269 -9.05 31.09 -14.16
N PRO A 270 -9.65 32.30 -14.12
CA PRO A 270 -8.91 33.53 -13.89
C PRO A 270 -8.08 33.48 -12.61
N ASN A 271 -6.85 34.00 -12.67
CA ASN A 271 -5.90 34.03 -11.56
C ASN A 271 -5.44 32.63 -11.04
N VAL A 272 -5.66 31.57 -11.78
CA VAL A 272 -5.07 30.25 -11.49
C VAL A 272 -3.85 30.00 -12.38
N GLU A 273 -2.82 29.39 -11.80
CA GLU A 273 -1.65 28.91 -12.52
C GLU A 273 -1.37 27.46 -12.14
N LEU A 274 -1.26 26.60 -13.15
CA LEU A 274 -0.92 25.19 -12.96
C LEU A 274 0.60 25.00 -12.92
N ILE A 275 1.09 24.31 -11.91
CA ILE A 275 2.50 24.02 -11.73
C ILE A 275 2.68 22.50 -11.80
N SER A 276 3.44 22.03 -12.78
CA SER A 276 3.75 20.61 -12.89
C SER A 276 4.64 20.16 -11.72
N LEU A 277 4.12 19.25 -10.90
CA LEU A 277 4.88 18.48 -9.91
C LEU A 277 5.24 17.09 -10.46
N HIS A 278 4.90 16.83 -11.71
CA HIS A 278 5.11 15.57 -12.37
C HIS A 278 6.59 15.37 -12.75
N LYS A 279 7.10 14.14 -12.58
CA LYS A 279 8.45 13.77 -12.97
C LYS A 279 8.46 12.33 -13.52
N GLY A 280 9.08 12.15 -14.68
CA GLY A 280 9.27 10.85 -15.30
C GLY A 280 8.22 10.50 -16.35
N GLU A 281 7.67 9.29 -16.25
CA GLU A 281 6.68 8.82 -17.23
C GLU A 281 5.46 9.74 -17.26
N GLY A 282 5.07 10.21 -18.45
CA GLY A 282 3.96 11.16 -18.61
C GLY A 282 4.38 12.60 -18.87
N GLU A 283 5.64 12.98 -18.64
CA GLU A 283 6.16 14.33 -19.00
C GLU A 283 5.96 14.65 -20.50
N ALA A 284 6.03 13.63 -21.36
CA ALA A 284 5.80 13.80 -22.79
C ALA A 284 4.41 14.40 -23.11
N GLN A 285 3.43 14.29 -22.22
CA GLN A 285 2.12 14.88 -22.45
C GLN A 285 2.15 16.41 -22.38
N MET A 286 3.16 17.01 -21.74
CA MET A 286 3.33 18.48 -21.70
C MET A 286 3.64 19.10 -23.06
N ALA A 287 4.31 18.35 -23.94
CA ALA A 287 4.69 18.84 -25.28
C ALA A 287 3.51 19.10 -26.22
N GLY A 288 2.31 18.62 -25.91
CA GLY A 288 1.10 18.78 -26.74
C GLY A 288 0.04 19.70 -26.10
N ILE A 289 0.41 20.52 -25.13
CA ILE A 289 -0.54 21.32 -24.34
C ILE A 289 -0.18 22.81 -24.44
N ASP A 290 -1.20 23.65 -24.70
CA ASP A 290 -1.10 25.11 -24.86
C ASP A 290 -1.56 25.89 -23.61
N PHE A 291 -1.64 25.22 -22.43
CA PHE A 291 -2.06 25.87 -21.18
C PHE A 291 -1.09 25.67 -20.02
#